data_541759ebdc3ff7bad8242fb9a4837477
#
_entry.id   541759ebdc3ff7bad8242fb9a4837477
#
_cell.length_a   1.000
_cell.length_b   1.000
_cell.length_c   1.000
_cell.angle_alpha   90.00
_cell.angle_beta   90.00
_cell.angle_gamma   90.00
#
_symmetry.space_group_name_H-M   'P 1'
#
loop_
_entity.id
_entity.type
_entity.pdbx_description
1 polymer ?
#
loop_
_entity_poly.entity_id
_entity_poly.type
_entity_poly.pdbx_seq_one_letter_code
_entity_poly.pdbx_strand_id
1 'polypeptide(L)'
;MAERARWQDDPAKLRVLLAAVGVAVLLVLAGVLWIRRVDPVEVGATLLFLPVFLAFVAFRLPGGLIAGLLASIAYTVMRLPAIEVLGAQEFLPLIAGRSAAYLAFGALGGWAVGRIQRSLTKLDLYDQIDDATGLFNARFLVDGLELERQRARRYETLFSVVVVAVPAAPIDALTTRQRRRLLRTTGQAIRDSVRTVDRAVHVRDSGRHRFILLLPETPSEGAAVFAERFRGQLAAQLQEQGAGIDHDDLTVERWTVPGDEDGVEALRSEARSRSEQQ
;
A
#
# COMPACT_ATOMS: atom_id res chain seq x y z
N MET A 1 18.66 -13.26 12.31
CA MET A 1 17.78 -12.10 12.58
C MET A 1 16.98 -11.63 11.36
N ALA A 2 17.42 -11.89 10.15
CA ALA A 2 16.74 -11.49 8.91
C ALA A 2 15.41 -12.23 8.59
N GLU A 3 15.16 -13.38 9.16
CA GLU A 3 13.96 -14.18 8.88
C GLU A 3 12.71 -13.69 9.64
N ARG A 4 12.89 -13.01 10.78
CA ARG A 4 11.77 -12.44 11.57
C ARG A 4 11.17 -11.18 10.93
N ALA A 5 11.92 -10.41 10.16
CA ALA A 5 11.44 -9.22 9.48
C ALA A 5 10.48 -9.56 8.31
N ARG A 6 10.71 -10.69 7.63
CA ARG A 6 9.93 -11.13 6.46
C ARG A 6 8.48 -11.58 6.78
N TRP A 7 8.13 -11.76 8.07
CA TRP A 7 6.77 -12.16 8.50
C TRP A 7 5.81 -10.96 8.68
N GLN A 8 6.36 -9.75 8.82
CA GLN A 8 5.56 -8.54 9.10
C GLN A 8 5.01 -7.86 7.83
N ASP A 9 5.57 -8.16 6.65
CA ASP A 9 5.29 -7.43 5.42
C ASP A 9 4.22 -8.07 4.52
N ASP A 10 3.66 -9.23 4.90
CA ASP A 10 2.63 -9.91 4.12
C ASP A 10 1.23 -9.69 4.73
N PRO A 11 0.41 -8.77 4.16
CA PRO A 11 -0.93 -8.46 4.69
C PRO A 11 -1.86 -9.67 4.73
N ALA A 12 -1.59 -10.72 3.93
CA ALA A 12 -2.36 -11.96 3.97
C ALA A 12 -2.05 -12.75 5.25
N LYS A 13 -0.77 -12.82 5.66
CA LYS A 13 -0.36 -13.52 6.88
C LYS A 13 -0.88 -12.82 8.14
N LEU A 14 -0.86 -11.49 8.17
CA LEU A 14 -1.43 -10.72 9.28
C LEU A 14 -2.94 -10.97 9.43
N ARG A 15 -3.68 -11.06 8.33
CA ARG A 15 -5.11 -11.42 8.36
C ARG A 15 -5.35 -12.81 8.91
N VAL A 16 -4.56 -13.79 8.50
CA VAL A 16 -4.64 -15.17 8.98
C VAL A 16 -4.33 -15.24 10.47
N LEU A 17 -3.29 -14.53 10.92
CA LEU A 17 -2.93 -14.46 12.34
C LEU A 17 -4.05 -13.84 13.18
N LEU A 18 -4.58 -12.70 12.76
CA LEU A 18 -5.71 -12.04 13.44
C LEU A 18 -6.94 -12.93 13.48
N ALA A 19 -7.25 -13.62 12.38
CA ALA A 19 -8.34 -14.57 12.32
C ALA A 19 -8.10 -15.74 13.30
N ALA A 20 -6.90 -16.32 13.33
CA ALA A 20 -6.56 -17.41 14.23
C ALA A 20 -6.67 -17.01 15.72
N VAL A 21 -6.18 -15.82 16.07
CA VAL A 21 -6.28 -15.28 17.45
C VAL A 21 -7.74 -15.05 17.83
N GLY A 22 -8.55 -14.43 16.96
CA GLY A 22 -9.97 -14.20 17.23
C GLY A 22 -10.77 -15.50 17.40
N VAL A 23 -10.50 -16.49 16.56
CA VAL A 23 -11.09 -17.83 16.68
C VAL A 23 -10.68 -18.48 18.02
N ALA A 24 -9.40 -18.44 18.38
CA ALA A 24 -8.91 -19.00 19.63
C ALA A 24 -9.59 -18.35 20.85
N VAL A 25 -9.72 -17.02 20.87
CA VAL A 25 -10.41 -16.31 21.97
C VAL A 25 -11.87 -16.75 22.10
N LEU A 26 -12.61 -16.86 20.97
CA LEU A 26 -14.03 -17.30 20.99
C LEU A 26 -14.16 -18.76 21.47
N LEU A 27 -13.24 -19.64 21.06
CA LEU A 27 -13.24 -21.04 21.50
C LEU A 27 -12.90 -21.16 23.01
N VAL A 28 -11.95 -20.39 23.50
CA VAL A 28 -11.63 -20.33 24.93
C VAL A 28 -12.83 -19.83 25.74
N LEU A 29 -13.51 -18.78 25.27
CA LEU A 29 -14.69 -18.25 25.92
C LEU A 29 -15.81 -19.30 25.98
N ALA A 30 -16.09 -19.98 24.88
CA ALA A 30 -17.08 -21.07 24.83
C ALA A 30 -16.68 -22.23 25.76
N GLY A 31 -15.40 -22.60 25.81
CA GLY A 31 -14.88 -23.62 26.73
C GLY A 31 -15.05 -23.24 28.20
N VAL A 32 -14.80 -21.99 28.56
CA VAL A 32 -15.02 -21.49 29.93
C VAL A 32 -16.50 -21.57 30.30
N LEU A 33 -17.41 -21.16 29.41
CA LEU A 33 -18.86 -21.26 29.66
C LEU A 33 -19.30 -22.71 29.83
N TRP A 34 -18.74 -23.62 29.01
CA TRP A 34 -19.02 -25.07 29.14
C TRP A 34 -18.56 -25.62 30.50
N ILE A 35 -17.33 -25.29 30.93
CA ILE A 35 -16.79 -25.72 32.24
C ILE A 35 -17.65 -25.16 33.40
N ARG A 36 -18.13 -23.93 33.25
CA ARG A 36 -19.02 -23.27 34.21
C ARG A 36 -20.44 -23.84 34.23
N ARG A 37 -20.72 -24.84 33.42
CA ARG A 37 -22.07 -25.48 33.28
C ARG A 37 -23.16 -24.50 32.94
N VAL A 38 -22.85 -23.50 32.14
CA VAL A 38 -23.84 -22.58 31.56
C VAL A 38 -24.71 -23.37 30.59
N ASP A 39 -25.97 -22.94 30.39
CA ASP A 39 -26.94 -23.55 29.46
C ASP A 39 -26.24 -23.87 28.11
N PRO A 40 -26.31 -25.13 27.63
CA PRO A 40 -25.71 -25.53 26.37
C PRO A 40 -26.11 -24.66 25.18
N VAL A 41 -27.35 -24.13 25.19
CA VAL A 41 -27.82 -23.20 24.15
C VAL A 41 -27.04 -21.90 24.17
N GLU A 42 -26.64 -21.37 25.36
CA GLU A 42 -25.83 -20.17 25.48
C GLU A 42 -24.36 -20.41 25.04
N VAL A 43 -23.86 -21.62 25.27
CA VAL A 43 -22.53 -22.02 24.73
C VAL A 43 -22.59 -22.04 23.20
N GLY A 44 -23.62 -22.68 22.63
CA GLY A 44 -23.87 -22.69 21.17
C GLY A 44 -24.02 -21.26 20.60
N ALA A 45 -24.78 -20.41 21.29
CA ALA A 45 -24.95 -19.01 20.94
C ALA A 45 -23.61 -18.25 20.90
N THR A 46 -22.70 -18.55 21.83
CA THR A 46 -21.36 -17.95 21.83
C THR A 46 -20.53 -18.42 20.63
N LEU A 47 -20.66 -19.68 20.23
CA LEU A 47 -20.00 -20.20 19.03
C LEU A 47 -20.51 -19.57 17.74
N LEU A 48 -21.75 -19.06 17.70
CA LEU A 48 -22.29 -18.34 16.53
C LEU A 48 -21.57 -17.01 16.23
N PHE A 49 -20.83 -16.45 17.18
CA PHE A 49 -19.94 -15.31 16.88
C PHE A 49 -18.79 -15.68 15.93
N LEU A 50 -18.44 -16.96 15.85
CA LEU A 50 -17.32 -17.43 15.04
C LEU A 50 -17.58 -17.26 13.52
N PRO A 51 -18.70 -17.72 12.95
CA PRO A 51 -19.02 -17.45 11.56
C PRO A 51 -19.22 -15.95 11.28
N VAL A 52 -19.78 -15.16 12.23
CA VAL A 52 -19.87 -13.69 12.08
C VAL A 52 -18.50 -13.07 12.01
N PHE A 53 -17.57 -13.49 12.87
CA PHE A 53 -16.20 -13.03 12.88
C PHE A 53 -15.50 -13.33 11.55
N LEU A 54 -15.53 -14.58 11.08
CA LEU A 54 -14.89 -14.98 9.83
C LEU A 54 -15.49 -14.24 8.63
N ALA A 55 -16.81 -14.04 8.62
CA ALA A 55 -17.50 -13.35 7.54
C ALA A 55 -17.09 -11.86 7.45
N PHE A 56 -16.97 -11.13 8.57
CA PHE A 56 -16.55 -9.74 8.48
C PHE A 56 -15.04 -9.60 8.19
N VAL A 57 -14.21 -10.54 8.59
CA VAL A 57 -12.78 -10.54 8.21
C VAL A 57 -12.64 -10.75 6.69
N ALA A 58 -13.43 -11.65 6.10
CA ALA A 58 -13.40 -11.97 4.67
C ALA A 58 -14.11 -10.89 3.81
N PHE A 59 -15.32 -10.52 4.18
CA PHE A 59 -16.23 -9.72 3.35
C PHE A 59 -16.56 -8.34 3.95
N ARG A 60 -15.87 -7.92 5.01
CA ARG A 60 -16.03 -6.62 5.68
C ARG A 60 -17.45 -6.42 6.22
N LEU A 61 -17.98 -5.18 6.10
CA LEU A 61 -19.29 -4.80 6.63
C LEU A 61 -20.46 -5.66 6.09
N PRO A 62 -20.61 -5.89 4.78
CA PRO A 62 -21.73 -6.71 4.30
C PRO A 62 -21.65 -8.16 4.80
N GLY A 63 -20.46 -8.75 4.86
CA GLY A 63 -20.32 -10.10 5.41
C GLY A 63 -20.69 -10.18 6.89
N GLY A 64 -20.25 -9.22 7.69
CA GLY A 64 -20.60 -9.15 9.11
C GLY A 64 -22.10 -9.00 9.36
N LEU A 65 -22.78 -8.15 8.58
CA LEU A 65 -24.24 -7.96 8.72
C LEU A 65 -25.03 -9.19 8.31
N ILE A 66 -24.70 -9.80 7.16
CA ILE A 66 -25.39 -11.01 6.69
C ILE A 66 -25.19 -12.17 7.67
N ALA A 67 -23.96 -12.40 8.11
CA ALA A 67 -23.66 -13.47 9.06
C ALA A 67 -24.28 -13.19 10.45
N GLY A 68 -24.33 -11.94 10.89
CA GLY A 68 -25.01 -11.53 12.12
C GLY A 68 -26.50 -11.79 12.07
N LEU A 69 -27.15 -11.53 10.93
CA LEU A 69 -28.54 -11.85 10.71
C LEU A 69 -28.80 -13.36 10.73
N LEU A 70 -27.96 -14.13 10.04
CA LEU A 70 -28.07 -15.61 10.03
C LEU A 70 -27.84 -16.21 11.42
N ALA A 71 -26.88 -15.68 12.19
CA ALA A 71 -26.63 -16.07 13.57
C ALA A 71 -27.85 -15.76 14.47
N SER A 72 -28.52 -14.62 14.27
CA SER A 72 -29.74 -14.26 14.99
C SER A 72 -30.87 -15.23 14.71
N ILE A 73 -31.06 -15.62 13.45
CA ILE A 73 -32.04 -16.62 13.05
C ILE A 73 -31.71 -17.99 13.69
N ALA A 74 -30.46 -18.42 13.58
CA ALA A 74 -30.00 -19.68 14.16
C ALA A 74 -30.22 -19.72 15.67
N TYR A 75 -29.90 -18.66 16.40
CA TYR A 75 -30.14 -18.57 17.83
C TYR A 75 -31.64 -18.66 18.18
N THR A 76 -32.49 -17.96 17.43
CA THR A 76 -33.95 -18.02 17.61
C THR A 76 -34.47 -19.44 17.42
N VAL A 77 -34.01 -20.15 16.38
CA VAL A 77 -34.35 -21.54 16.13
C VAL A 77 -33.93 -22.46 17.29
N MET A 78 -32.73 -22.26 17.83
CA MET A 78 -32.22 -23.01 18.99
C MET A 78 -33.08 -22.81 20.25
N ARG A 79 -33.81 -21.70 20.36
CA ARG A 79 -34.69 -21.38 21.50
C ARG A 79 -36.12 -21.86 21.31
N LEU A 80 -36.56 -22.28 20.11
CA LEU A 80 -37.94 -22.70 19.84
C LEU A 80 -38.44 -23.76 20.80
N PRO A 81 -37.70 -24.87 21.15
CA PRO A 81 -38.20 -25.87 22.07
C PRO A 81 -38.49 -25.31 23.47
N ALA A 82 -37.70 -24.38 23.95
CA ALA A 82 -37.88 -23.75 25.25
C ALA A 82 -39.08 -22.76 25.23
N ILE A 83 -39.29 -22.06 24.10
CA ILE A 83 -40.38 -21.13 23.89
C ILE A 83 -41.75 -21.87 23.89
N GLU A 84 -41.82 -23.05 23.29
CA GLU A 84 -43.04 -23.89 23.28
C GLU A 84 -43.46 -24.32 24.68
N VAL A 85 -42.52 -24.53 25.59
CA VAL A 85 -42.78 -25.00 26.95
C VAL A 85 -43.05 -23.85 27.93
N LEU A 86 -42.26 -22.77 27.86
CA LEU A 86 -42.24 -21.69 28.87
C LEU A 86 -42.90 -20.39 28.39
N GLY A 87 -43.20 -20.28 27.11
CA GLY A 87 -43.83 -19.10 26.52
C GLY A 87 -42.81 -18.12 25.94
N ALA A 88 -43.20 -17.37 24.91
CA ALA A 88 -42.33 -16.48 24.16
C ALA A 88 -41.82 -15.25 24.97
N GLN A 89 -42.64 -14.77 25.92
CA GLN A 89 -42.35 -13.54 26.65
C GLN A 89 -41.07 -13.62 27.49
N GLU A 90 -40.75 -14.80 28.03
CA GLU A 90 -39.54 -15.04 28.82
C GLU A 90 -38.27 -14.96 27.97
N PHE A 91 -38.33 -15.33 26.69
CA PHE A 91 -37.18 -15.41 25.81
C PHE A 91 -36.99 -14.22 24.88
N LEU A 92 -38.01 -13.37 24.73
CA LEU A 92 -37.95 -12.21 23.83
C LEU A 92 -36.78 -11.24 24.14
N PRO A 93 -36.52 -10.86 25.41
CA PRO A 93 -35.39 -10.00 25.74
C PRO A 93 -34.02 -10.67 25.45
N LEU A 94 -33.92 -11.98 25.68
CA LEU A 94 -32.68 -12.74 25.39
C LEU A 94 -32.41 -12.82 23.89
N ILE A 95 -33.43 -13.12 23.09
CA ILE A 95 -33.33 -13.19 21.63
C ILE A 95 -32.98 -11.81 21.07
N ALA A 96 -33.67 -10.76 21.52
CA ALA A 96 -33.40 -9.40 21.08
C ALA A 96 -31.95 -8.94 21.43
N GLY A 97 -31.53 -9.21 22.68
CA GLY A 97 -30.19 -8.87 23.13
C GLY A 97 -29.09 -9.61 22.36
N ARG A 98 -29.25 -10.91 22.12
CA ARG A 98 -28.30 -11.70 21.33
C ARG A 98 -28.26 -11.28 19.87
N SER A 99 -29.41 -11.06 19.26
CA SER A 99 -29.50 -10.56 17.88
C SER A 99 -28.84 -9.22 17.72
N ALA A 100 -29.10 -8.29 18.65
CA ALA A 100 -28.41 -7.00 18.67
C ALA A 100 -26.90 -7.16 18.83
N ALA A 101 -26.43 -8.09 19.67
CA ALA A 101 -25.02 -8.38 19.84
C ALA A 101 -24.36 -8.93 18.57
N TYR A 102 -24.97 -9.90 17.87
CA TYR A 102 -24.44 -10.43 16.61
C TYR A 102 -24.38 -9.35 15.52
N LEU A 103 -25.43 -8.54 15.37
CA LEU A 103 -25.46 -7.47 14.38
C LEU A 103 -24.45 -6.37 14.71
N ALA A 104 -24.37 -5.95 15.97
CA ALA A 104 -23.38 -4.96 16.41
C ALA A 104 -21.95 -5.45 16.22
N PHE A 105 -21.66 -6.69 16.60
CA PHE A 105 -20.34 -7.31 16.42
C PHE A 105 -19.96 -7.40 14.94
N GLY A 106 -20.87 -7.85 14.08
CA GLY A 106 -20.66 -7.92 12.64
C GLY A 106 -20.49 -6.55 11.99
N ALA A 107 -21.30 -5.57 12.38
CA ALA A 107 -21.24 -4.20 11.86
C ALA A 107 -19.97 -3.48 12.28
N LEU A 108 -19.68 -3.46 13.59
CA LEU A 108 -18.51 -2.78 14.14
C LEU A 108 -17.21 -3.44 13.68
N GLY A 109 -17.14 -4.78 13.71
CA GLY A 109 -15.99 -5.55 13.21
C GLY A 109 -15.75 -5.31 11.72
N GLY A 110 -16.79 -5.42 10.91
CA GLY A 110 -16.71 -5.18 9.47
C GLY A 110 -16.34 -3.74 9.10
N TRP A 111 -16.87 -2.76 9.81
CA TRP A 111 -16.49 -1.36 9.67
C TRP A 111 -15.01 -1.12 10.04
N ALA A 112 -14.56 -1.67 11.18
CA ALA A 112 -13.18 -1.54 11.66
C ALA A 112 -12.18 -2.15 10.67
N VAL A 113 -12.43 -3.38 10.18
CA VAL A 113 -11.60 -4.04 9.17
C VAL A 113 -11.54 -3.19 7.89
N GLY A 114 -12.69 -2.67 7.42
CA GLY A 114 -12.73 -1.81 6.25
C GLY A 114 -11.97 -0.48 6.43
N ARG A 115 -11.95 0.08 7.62
CA ARG A 115 -11.21 1.31 7.93
C ARG A 115 -9.70 1.06 8.00
N ILE A 116 -9.28 -0.01 8.66
CA ILE A 116 -7.86 -0.40 8.74
C ILE A 116 -7.30 -0.66 7.35
N GLN A 117 -7.99 -1.40 6.50
CA GLN A 117 -7.55 -1.68 5.14
C GLN A 117 -7.39 -0.41 4.30
N ARG A 118 -8.34 0.53 4.40
CA ARG A 118 -8.22 1.84 3.72
C ARG A 118 -7.04 2.67 4.21
N SER A 119 -6.70 2.57 5.49
CA SER A 119 -5.54 3.25 6.06
C SER A 119 -4.23 2.63 5.58
N LEU A 120 -4.15 1.29 5.49
CA LEU A 120 -2.99 0.58 4.96
C LEU A 120 -2.76 0.89 3.47
N THR A 121 -3.83 0.89 2.65
CA THR A 121 -3.70 1.26 1.23
C THR A 121 -3.21 2.71 1.04
N LYS A 122 -3.55 3.62 1.95
CA LYS A 122 -3.00 4.98 1.93
C LYS A 122 -1.50 4.99 2.28
N LEU A 123 -1.08 4.17 3.23
CA LEU A 123 0.34 4.05 3.59
C LEU A 123 1.16 3.49 2.41
N ASP A 124 0.66 2.49 1.69
CA ASP A 124 1.31 1.96 0.48
C ASP A 124 1.50 3.03 -0.61
N LEU A 125 0.56 3.96 -0.76
CA LEU A 125 0.69 5.11 -1.67
C LEU A 125 1.72 6.13 -1.17
N TYR A 126 1.83 6.36 0.14
CA TYR A 126 2.86 7.22 0.73
C TYR A 126 4.25 6.58 0.63
N ASP A 127 4.34 5.25 0.66
CA ASP A 127 5.59 4.49 0.53
C ASP A 127 6.18 4.51 -0.90
N GLN A 128 5.50 5.13 -1.87
CA GLN A 128 5.98 5.35 -3.23
C GLN A 128 6.59 6.73 -3.45
N ILE A 129 6.61 7.59 -2.43
CA ILE A 129 7.14 8.95 -2.51
C ILE A 129 8.47 9.03 -1.75
N ASP A 130 9.44 9.70 -2.36
CA ASP A 130 10.71 10.02 -1.72
C ASP A 130 10.56 11.23 -0.79
N ASP A 131 10.84 11.04 0.49
CA ASP A 131 10.67 12.05 1.54
C ASP A 131 11.57 13.29 1.35
N ALA A 132 12.71 13.13 0.68
CA ALA A 132 13.66 14.21 0.51
C ALA A 132 13.24 15.19 -0.59
N THR A 133 12.74 14.66 -1.71
CA THR A 133 12.38 15.43 -2.90
C THR A 133 10.88 15.61 -3.08
N GLY A 134 10.07 14.67 -2.53
CA GLY A 134 8.63 14.55 -2.78
C GLY A 134 8.30 14.03 -4.18
N LEU A 135 9.27 13.57 -4.97
CA LEU A 135 9.09 12.82 -6.21
C LEU A 135 8.75 11.36 -5.90
N PHE A 136 8.42 10.58 -6.91
CA PHE A 136 8.30 9.14 -6.73
C PHE A 136 9.65 8.51 -6.37
N ASN A 137 9.63 7.34 -5.73
CA ASN A 137 10.84 6.61 -5.32
C ASN A 137 11.13 5.38 -6.21
N ALA A 138 12.14 4.58 -5.84
CA ALA A 138 12.56 3.39 -6.57
C ALA A 138 11.45 2.34 -6.68
N ARG A 139 10.59 2.17 -5.66
CA ARG A 139 9.47 1.21 -5.68
C ARG A 139 8.46 1.57 -6.76
N PHE A 140 8.07 2.85 -6.84
CA PHE A 140 7.21 3.34 -7.93
C PHE A 140 7.84 3.12 -9.31
N LEU A 141 9.17 3.32 -9.44
CA LEU A 141 9.86 3.16 -10.72
C LEU A 141 9.70 1.74 -11.28
N VAL A 142 9.86 0.71 -10.45
CA VAL A 142 9.72 -0.69 -10.85
C VAL A 142 8.32 -0.97 -11.41
N ASP A 143 7.28 -0.52 -10.71
CA ASP A 143 5.89 -0.72 -11.09
C ASP A 143 5.51 0.14 -12.32
N GLY A 144 5.99 1.38 -12.36
CA GLY A 144 5.75 2.33 -13.44
C GLY A 144 6.35 1.85 -14.77
N LEU A 145 7.60 1.37 -14.76
CA LEU A 145 8.25 0.82 -15.95
C LEU A 145 7.51 -0.42 -16.47
N GLU A 146 7.07 -1.32 -15.60
CA GLU A 146 6.31 -2.50 -16.01
C GLU A 146 4.96 -2.10 -16.63
N LEU A 147 4.27 -1.13 -16.03
CA LEU A 147 2.99 -0.63 -16.53
C LEU A 147 3.14 -0.01 -17.94
N GLU A 148 4.15 0.86 -18.14
CA GLU A 148 4.35 1.50 -19.44
C GLU A 148 4.79 0.48 -20.50
N ARG A 149 5.60 -0.52 -20.13
CA ARG A 149 5.95 -1.63 -21.02
C ARG A 149 4.72 -2.44 -21.47
N GLN A 150 3.81 -2.75 -20.55
CA GLN A 150 2.57 -3.45 -20.85
C GLN A 150 1.65 -2.61 -21.74
N ARG A 151 1.59 -1.30 -21.51
CA ARG A 151 0.84 -0.36 -22.36
C ARG A 151 1.41 -0.29 -23.77
N ALA A 152 2.73 -0.10 -23.88
CA ALA A 152 3.43 -0.07 -25.16
C ALA A 152 3.16 -1.31 -26.01
N ARG A 153 3.23 -2.50 -25.39
CA ARG A 153 2.92 -3.79 -26.06
C ARG A 153 1.45 -3.92 -26.46
N ARG A 154 0.52 -3.50 -25.60
CA ARG A 154 -0.92 -3.69 -25.82
C ARG A 154 -1.49 -2.72 -26.85
N TYR A 155 -1.01 -1.48 -26.84
CA TYR A 155 -1.56 -0.41 -27.66
C TYR A 155 -0.64 0.01 -28.80
N GLU A 156 0.47 -0.72 -29.01
CA GLU A 156 1.49 -0.42 -30.01
C GLU A 156 1.99 1.03 -29.92
N THR A 157 2.09 1.55 -28.69
CA THR A 157 2.62 2.87 -28.37
C THR A 157 4.10 2.78 -28.00
N LEU A 158 4.69 3.92 -27.74
CA LEU A 158 6.08 4.01 -27.29
C LEU A 158 6.17 4.83 -26.01
N PHE A 159 7.26 4.65 -25.26
CA PHE A 159 7.61 5.53 -24.16
C PHE A 159 9.13 5.69 -24.10
N SER A 160 9.59 6.80 -23.53
CA SER A 160 10.99 7.04 -23.27
C SER A 160 11.27 7.19 -21.77
N VAL A 161 12.48 6.83 -21.39
CA VAL A 161 13.02 7.03 -20.04
C VAL A 161 14.23 7.93 -20.16
N VAL A 162 14.27 8.99 -19.36
CA VAL A 162 15.42 9.89 -19.25
C VAL A 162 15.95 9.82 -17.82
N VAL A 163 17.23 9.60 -17.66
CA VAL A 163 17.92 9.60 -16.37
C VAL A 163 18.97 10.70 -16.37
N VAL A 164 18.87 11.59 -15.39
CA VAL A 164 19.92 12.59 -15.12
C VAL A 164 20.51 12.28 -13.76
N ALA A 165 21.80 11.95 -13.75
CA ALA A 165 22.52 11.63 -12.52
C ALA A 165 23.42 12.80 -12.09
N VAL A 166 23.25 13.17 -10.83
CA VAL A 166 23.93 14.29 -10.16
C VAL A 166 24.93 13.74 -9.15
N PRO A 167 26.17 14.20 -9.07
CA PRO A 167 27.10 13.78 -8.04
C PRO A 167 26.54 14.03 -6.63
N ALA A 168 26.62 13.04 -5.75
CA ALA A 168 26.11 13.20 -4.38
C ALA A 168 27.07 14.00 -3.48
N ALA A 169 28.38 13.93 -3.73
CA ALA A 169 29.40 14.52 -2.85
C ALA A 169 29.19 16.02 -2.58
N PRO A 170 28.93 16.90 -3.57
CA PRO A 170 28.66 18.32 -3.30
C PRO A 170 27.37 18.54 -2.48
N ILE A 171 26.33 17.72 -2.73
CA ILE A 171 25.06 17.79 -2.02
C ILE A 171 25.23 17.29 -0.57
N ASP A 172 25.98 16.22 -0.37
CA ASP A 172 26.24 15.64 0.95
C ASP A 172 27.15 16.52 1.83
N ALA A 173 27.98 17.36 1.22
CA ALA A 173 28.81 18.35 1.92
C ALA A 173 27.98 19.50 2.55
N LEU A 174 26.75 19.71 2.09
CA LEU A 174 25.85 20.70 2.66
C LEU A 174 25.36 20.29 4.07
N THR A 175 25.04 21.28 4.88
CA THR A 175 24.38 21.01 6.17
C THR A 175 23.04 20.28 5.92
N THR A 176 22.59 19.49 6.90
CA THR A 176 21.31 18.73 6.80
C THR A 176 20.12 19.61 6.41
N ARG A 177 20.08 20.84 6.91
CA ARG A 177 18.99 21.80 6.60
C ARG A 177 19.09 22.30 5.15
N GLN A 178 20.29 22.64 4.68
CA GLN A 178 20.53 23.10 3.31
C GLN A 178 20.24 21.98 2.30
N ARG A 179 20.75 20.77 2.55
CA ARG A 179 20.51 19.58 1.73
C ARG A 179 19.02 19.27 1.59
N ARG A 180 18.30 19.27 2.72
CA ARG A 180 16.85 19.03 2.70
C ARG A 180 16.08 20.09 1.91
N ARG A 181 16.47 21.36 2.06
CA ARG A 181 15.87 22.47 1.30
C ARG A 181 16.16 22.31 -0.19
N LEU A 182 17.42 22.06 -0.57
CA LEU A 182 17.85 21.87 -1.95
C LEU A 182 17.08 20.73 -2.62
N LEU A 183 17.08 19.54 -2.05
CA LEU A 183 16.38 18.39 -2.62
C LEU A 183 14.89 18.64 -2.77
N ARG A 184 14.24 19.26 -1.79
CA ARG A 184 12.82 19.57 -1.83
C ARG A 184 12.46 20.61 -2.90
N THR A 185 13.25 21.69 -3.03
CA THR A 185 13.05 22.70 -4.08
C THR A 185 13.32 22.12 -5.46
N THR A 186 14.36 21.31 -5.60
CA THR A 186 14.65 20.59 -6.86
C THR A 186 13.50 19.66 -7.24
N GLY A 187 13.00 18.87 -6.32
CA GLY A 187 11.86 18.00 -6.57
C GLY A 187 10.59 18.76 -6.97
N GLN A 188 10.35 19.93 -6.37
CA GLN A 188 9.23 20.80 -6.76
C GLN A 188 9.43 21.36 -8.18
N ALA A 189 10.60 21.91 -8.48
CA ALA A 189 10.91 22.45 -9.82
C ALA A 189 10.78 21.38 -10.92
N ILE A 190 11.21 20.14 -10.63
CA ILE A 190 11.02 19.02 -11.57
C ILE A 190 9.53 18.73 -11.79
N ARG A 191 8.72 18.63 -10.74
CA ARG A 191 7.26 18.42 -10.89
C ARG A 191 6.59 19.50 -11.74
N ASP A 192 7.00 20.73 -11.55
CA ASP A 192 6.42 21.87 -12.27
C ASP A 192 6.88 21.94 -13.74
N SER A 193 7.98 21.27 -14.09
CA SER A 193 8.58 21.24 -15.44
C SER A 193 8.08 20.08 -16.33
N VAL A 194 7.45 19.05 -15.75
CA VAL A 194 6.96 17.86 -16.48
C VAL A 194 5.47 17.92 -16.72
N ARG A 195 4.98 17.16 -17.71
CA ARG A 195 3.53 17.07 -18.01
C ARG A 195 2.82 16.25 -16.94
N THR A 196 1.50 16.40 -16.84
CA THR A 196 0.67 15.62 -15.90
C THR A 196 0.77 14.11 -16.10
N VAL A 197 1.04 13.66 -17.34
CA VAL A 197 1.18 12.24 -17.69
C VAL A 197 2.57 11.71 -17.42
N ASP A 198 3.60 12.58 -17.38
CA ASP A 198 4.97 12.19 -17.09
C ASP A 198 5.12 11.83 -15.62
N ARG A 199 6.10 10.98 -15.31
CA ARG A 199 6.40 10.58 -13.93
C ARG A 199 7.86 10.88 -13.62
N ALA A 200 8.07 11.65 -12.57
CA ALA A 200 9.40 12.01 -12.09
C ALA A 200 9.72 11.20 -10.82
N VAL A 201 10.84 10.52 -10.85
CA VAL A 201 11.31 9.62 -9.81
C VAL A 201 12.67 10.10 -9.31
N HIS A 202 12.90 10.02 -8.01
CA HIS A 202 14.21 10.23 -7.42
C HIS A 202 14.73 8.94 -6.79
N VAL A 203 15.96 8.57 -7.13
CA VAL A 203 16.65 7.43 -6.52
C VAL A 203 18.04 7.89 -6.08
N ARG A 204 18.36 7.66 -4.82
CA ARG A 204 19.72 7.86 -4.33
C ARG A 204 20.55 6.60 -4.54
N ASP A 205 21.66 6.75 -5.22
CA ASP A 205 22.69 5.74 -5.42
C ASP A 205 23.92 5.99 -4.53
N SER A 206 24.84 5.01 -4.42
CA SER A 206 26.06 5.05 -3.61
C SER A 206 27.08 6.14 -4.00
N GLY A 207 26.68 7.16 -4.69
CA GLY A 207 27.52 8.32 -5.07
C GLY A 207 26.79 9.32 -5.94
N ARG A 208 25.52 9.10 -6.26
CA ARG A 208 24.74 9.95 -7.14
C ARG A 208 23.28 10.08 -6.69
N HIS A 209 22.68 11.23 -6.96
CA HIS A 209 21.24 11.43 -7.01
C HIS A 209 20.78 11.26 -8.45
N ARG A 210 19.91 10.30 -8.71
CA ARG A 210 19.36 10.02 -10.06
C ARG A 210 17.93 10.51 -10.13
N PHE A 211 17.69 11.44 -11.03
CA PHE A 211 16.34 11.92 -11.38
C PHE A 211 15.91 11.22 -12.67
N ILE A 212 14.90 10.38 -12.56
CA ILE A 212 14.43 9.50 -13.62
C ILE A 212 13.05 9.96 -14.05
N LEU A 213 12.86 10.16 -15.35
CA LEU A 213 11.62 10.64 -15.92
C LEU A 213 11.07 9.60 -16.90
N LEU A 214 9.85 9.14 -16.63
CA LEU A 214 9.10 8.29 -17.53
C LEU A 214 8.22 9.20 -18.40
N LEU A 215 8.40 9.13 -19.71
CA LEU A 215 7.78 9.99 -20.69
C LEU A 215 6.91 9.15 -21.64
N PRO A 216 5.64 8.90 -21.31
CA PRO A 216 4.72 8.17 -22.18
C PRO A 216 4.58 8.88 -23.54
N GLU A 217 4.41 8.11 -24.60
CA GLU A 217 4.17 8.59 -25.97
C GLU A 217 5.20 9.64 -26.46
N THR A 218 6.45 9.51 -25.98
CA THR A 218 7.53 10.42 -26.34
C THR A 218 8.60 9.67 -27.15
N PRO A 219 8.81 10.02 -28.43
CA PRO A 219 9.80 9.37 -29.28
C PRO A 219 11.23 9.76 -28.90
N SER A 220 12.23 9.03 -29.41
CA SER A 220 13.65 9.18 -29.09
C SER A 220 14.14 10.62 -29.30
N GLU A 221 13.74 11.26 -30.39
CA GLU A 221 14.11 12.65 -30.71
C GLU A 221 13.51 13.63 -29.70
N GLY A 222 12.25 13.42 -29.32
CA GLY A 222 11.58 14.22 -28.29
C GLY A 222 12.23 14.03 -26.90
N ALA A 223 12.60 12.80 -26.56
CA ALA A 223 13.32 12.49 -25.34
C ALA A 223 14.71 13.11 -25.31
N ALA A 224 15.43 13.16 -26.44
CA ALA A 224 16.74 13.82 -26.54
C ALA A 224 16.64 15.33 -26.27
N VAL A 225 15.71 16.01 -26.91
CA VAL A 225 15.46 17.45 -26.70
C VAL A 225 15.05 17.72 -25.25
N PHE A 226 14.16 16.90 -24.72
CA PHE A 226 13.74 17.01 -23.32
C PHE A 226 14.92 16.81 -22.35
N ALA A 227 15.75 15.81 -22.58
CA ALA A 227 16.89 15.47 -21.72
C ALA A 227 17.89 16.62 -21.61
N GLU A 228 18.25 17.27 -22.73
CA GLU A 228 19.18 18.41 -22.71
C GLU A 228 18.56 19.64 -22.03
N ARG A 229 17.30 19.94 -22.31
CA ARG A 229 16.60 21.01 -21.61
C ARG A 229 16.54 20.76 -20.11
N PHE A 230 16.19 19.54 -19.71
CA PHE A 230 16.06 19.12 -18.32
C PHE A 230 17.40 19.17 -17.60
N ARG A 231 18.49 18.69 -18.24
CA ARG A 231 19.85 18.78 -17.72
C ARG A 231 20.24 20.24 -17.42
N GLY A 232 19.99 21.15 -18.37
CA GLY A 232 20.27 22.57 -18.20
C GLY A 232 19.46 23.22 -17.07
N GLN A 233 18.17 22.93 -16.99
CA GLN A 233 17.30 23.43 -15.92
C GLN A 233 17.75 22.91 -14.53
N LEU A 234 18.10 21.64 -14.45
CA LEU A 234 18.56 21.02 -13.20
C LEU A 234 19.90 21.60 -12.75
N ALA A 235 20.86 21.79 -13.67
CA ALA A 235 22.14 22.44 -13.37
C ALA A 235 21.94 23.87 -12.85
N ALA A 236 21.15 24.68 -13.56
CA ALA A 236 20.84 26.05 -13.13
C ALA A 236 20.20 26.07 -11.73
N GLN A 237 19.25 25.19 -11.46
CA GLN A 237 18.59 25.07 -10.16
C GLN A 237 19.56 24.69 -9.05
N LEU A 238 20.49 23.77 -9.31
CA LEU A 238 21.50 23.33 -8.34
C LEU A 238 22.53 24.40 -8.05
N GLN A 239 22.95 25.15 -9.06
CA GLN A 239 23.84 26.30 -8.91
C GLN A 239 23.19 27.44 -8.10
N GLU A 240 21.96 27.80 -8.42
CA GLU A 240 21.20 28.83 -7.71
C GLU A 240 21.06 28.55 -6.20
N GLN A 241 21.00 27.26 -5.86
CA GLN A 241 20.93 26.78 -4.47
C GLN A 241 22.31 26.61 -3.81
N GLY A 242 23.40 26.94 -4.49
CA GLY A 242 24.76 26.90 -3.94
C GLY A 242 25.38 25.50 -3.83
N ALA A 243 24.90 24.53 -4.63
CA ALA A 243 25.46 23.19 -4.64
C ALA A 243 26.82 23.08 -5.38
N GLY A 244 27.22 24.11 -6.16
CA GLY A 244 28.46 24.12 -6.90
C GLY A 244 28.57 22.99 -7.93
N ILE A 245 27.46 22.63 -8.56
CA ILE A 245 27.38 21.59 -9.57
C ILE A 245 27.09 22.23 -10.91
N ASP A 246 27.97 21.99 -11.87
CA ASP A 246 27.87 22.52 -13.21
C ASP A 246 27.11 21.55 -14.16
N HIS A 247 26.77 22.07 -15.31
CA HIS A 247 26.09 21.31 -16.37
C HIS A 247 26.90 20.05 -16.79
N ASP A 248 28.25 20.16 -16.84
CA ASP A 248 29.10 19.06 -17.28
C ASP A 248 29.33 17.98 -16.22
N ASP A 249 28.97 18.26 -14.96
CA ASP A 249 28.96 17.27 -13.88
C ASP A 249 27.80 16.30 -13.96
N LEU A 250 26.76 16.66 -14.73
CA LEU A 250 25.54 15.88 -14.88
C LEU A 250 25.68 14.87 -16.02
N THR A 251 25.49 13.59 -15.71
CA THR A 251 25.43 12.54 -16.73
C THR A 251 23.98 12.26 -17.13
N VAL A 252 23.77 12.07 -18.43
CA VAL A 252 22.45 11.81 -19.00
C VAL A 252 22.43 10.46 -19.72
N GLU A 253 21.47 9.64 -19.39
CA GLU A 253 21.16 8.39 -20.08
C GLU A 253 19.71 8.45 -20.56
N ARG A 254 19.42 7.83 -21.69
CA ARG A 254 18.06 7.77 -22.24
C ARG A 254 17.82 6.48 -22.98
N TRP A 255 16.60 6.01 -22.91
CA TRP A 255 16.14 4.81 -23.59
C TRP A 255 14.71 5.03 -24.12
N THR A 256 14.41 4.44 -25.29
CA THR A 256 13.08 4.47 -25.89
C THR A 256 12.62 3.04 -26.17
N VAL A 257 11.42 2.70 -25.74
CA VAL A 257 10.80 1.40 -25.99
C VAL A 257 9.62 1.60 -26.95
N PRO A 258 9.55 0.84 -28.08
CA PRO A 258 10.47 -0.24 -28.47
C PRO A 258 11.82 0.27 -28.99
N GLY A 259 12.86 -0.56 -28.77
CA GLY A 259 14.22 -0.34 -29.29
C GLY A 259 15.31 -0.54 -28.25
N ASP A 260 15.15 0.03 -27.04
CA ASP A 260 16.15 0.01 -25.97
C ASP A 260 15.66 -0.80 -24.75
N GLU A 261 14.99 -1.94 -24.97
CA GLU A 261 14.39 -2.78 -23.91
C GLU A 261 15.41 -3.21 -22.86
N ASP A 262 16.63 -3.56 -23.27
CA ASP A 262 17.68 -4.04 -22.37
C ASP A 262 18.11 -2.95 -21.38
N GLY A 263 18.22 -1.69 -21.84
CA GLY A 263 18.56 -0.56 -20.97
C GLY A 263 17.49 -0.29 -19.92
N VAL A 264 16.22 -0.38 -20.32
CA VAL A 264 15.09 -0.20 -19.40
C VAL A 264 14.98 -1.36 -18.40
N GLU A 265 15.26 -2.60 -18.82
CA GLU A 265 15.24 -3.76 -17.91
C GLU A 265 16.42 -3.73 -16.93
N ALA A 266 17.61 -3.28 -17.36
CA ALA A 266 18.73 -3.05 -16.48
C ALA A 266 18.41 -2.00 -15.39
N LEU A 267 17.83 -0.86 -15.78
CA LEU A 267 17.36 0.17 -14.85
C LEU A 267 16.31 -0.35 -13.86
N ARG A 268 15.37 -1.14 -14.35
CA ARG A 268 14.33 -1.76 -13.53
C ARG A 268 14.89 -2.74 -12.50
N SER A 269 15.82 -3.60 -12.93
CA SER A 269 16.49 -4.57 -12.04
C SER A 269 17.29 -3.87 -10.95
N GLU A 270 17.98 -2.79 -11.28
CA GLU A 270 18.69 -1.96 -10.32
C GLU A 270 17.73 -1.29 -9.32
N ALA A 271 16.64 -0.72 -9.79
CA ALA A 271 15.62 -0.10 -8.93
C ALA A 271 14.98 -1.13 -7.98
N ARG A 272 14.77 -2.37 -8.45
CA ARG A 272 14.20 -3.47 -7.66
C ARG A 272 15.12 -3.85 -6.49
N SER A 273 16.42 -4.05 -6.76
CA SER A 273 17.39 -4.37 -5.71
C SER A 273 17.48 -3.30 -4.63
N ARG A 274 17.22 -2.04 -4.98
CA ARG A 274 17.21 -0.92 -4.03
C ARG A 274 15.90 -0.80 -3.26
N SER A 275 14.77 -1.08 -3.88
CA SER A 275 13.47 -1.07 -3.19
C SER A 275 13.39 -2.15 -2.09
N GLU A 276 14.21 -3.19 -2.18
CA GLU A 276 14.33 -4.26 -1.19
C GLU A 276 15.27 -3.88 -0.02
N GLN A 277 16.08 -2.81 -0.17
CA GLN A 277 17.05 -2.33 0.84
C GLN A 277 16.52 -1.14 1.67
N GLN A 278 15.46 -0.50 1.23
CA GLN A 278 14.79 0.61 1.92
C GLN A 278 13.61 0.10 2.76
#